data_8bae98eda603063c9ac9c5f751b4dc20
#
_entry.id   8bae98eda603063c9ac9c5f751b4dc20
#
_cell.length_a   1.000
_cell.length_b   1.000
_cell.length_c   1.000
_cell.angle_alpha   90.00
_cell.angle_beta   90.00
_cell.angle_gamma   90.00
#
_symmetry.space_group_name_H-M   'P 1'
#
loop_
_entity.id
_entity.type
_entity.pdbx_description
1 polymer ?
#
loop_
_entity_poly.entity_id
_entity_poly.type
_entity_poly.pdbx_seq_one_letter_code
_entity_poly.pdbx_strand_id
1 'polypeptide(L)'
;MEVCLFFIGYSNGMHPEPRDIDISLIQAVSQNVEGLRRFVIHRSIESANGDPRSNEHALKPRWALQWYFDDLDPAEAVLQRGGAAHTIVEQTIDAAQDRLAFAQQLMAVRKFATPNAPGIGDPAEKCTYLVGYEGEAHNFNAWLTHYLKHHPPLMAQLPGIRELEIYTRVDYRTGLDIPQATAMQRNKVVFDDSAGLAAALASPIRAQMKQDFDAFPPYSGPASHFPMHSIYGNLQRT
;
A
#
# COMPACT_ATOMS: atom_id res chain seq x y z
N MET A 1 15.42 10.25 -3.64
CA MET A 1 14.67 9.57 -2.52
C MET A 1 13.57 8.74 -3.13
N GLU A 2 13.58 7.43 -2.88
CA GLU A 2 12.52 6.58 -3.45
C GLU A 2 11.13 7.01 -2.94
N VAL A 3 10.20 7.10 -3.87
CA VAL A 3 8.79 7.41 -3.60
C VAL A 3 7.90 6.33 -4.20
N CYS A 4 6.74 6.14 -3.59
CA CYS A 4 5.71 5.20 -4.03
C CYS A 4 4.39 5.93 -4.23
N LEU A 5 3.86 5.84 -5.44
CA LEU A 5 2.52 6.30 -5.76
C LEU A 5 1.54 5.15 -5.54
N PHE A 6 0.58 5.39 -4.67
CA PHE A 6 -0.56 4.51 -4.44
C PHE A 6 -1.76 4.99 -5.25
N PHE A 7 -2.39 4.08 -5.97
CA PHE A 7 -3.78 4.18 -6.39
C PHE A 7 -4.57 3.12 -5.65
N ILE A 8 -5.69 3.51 -5.05
CA ILE A 8 -6.48 2.61 -4.21
C ILE A 8 -7.93 2.69 -4.67
N GLY A 9 -8.49 1.55 -5.08
CA GLY A 9 -9.92 1.40 -5.34
C GLY A 9 -10.62 0.83 -4.12
N TYR A 10 -11.65 1.52 -3.62
CA TYR A 10 -12.40 1.14 -2.44
C TYR A 10 -13.76 0.54 -2.81
N SER A 11 -14.17 -0.50 -2.11
CA SER A 11 -15.56 -0.95 -2.09
C SER A 11 -16.32 -0.19 -1.01
N ASN A 12 -17.44 0.44 -1.36
CA ASN A 12 -18.27 1.17 -0.42
C ASN A 12 -19.55 0.42 0.01
N GLY A 13 -19.74 -0.81 -0.47
CA GLY A 13 -20.88 -1.65 -0.13
C GLY A 13 -22.26 -1.12 -0.57
N MET A 14 -22.35 0.05 -1.21
CA MET A 14 -23.61 0.72 -1.52
C MET A 14 -23.92 0.78 -3.03
N HIS A 15 -22.99 0.44 -3.91
CA HIS A 15 -23.14 0.48 -5.37
C HIS A 15 -22.56 -0.79 -6.01
N PRO A 16 -22.87 -1.08 -7.28
CA PRO A 16 -22.22 -2.17 -7.98
C PRO A 16 -20.72 -2.03 -7.76
N GLU A 17 -20.11 -3.11 -7.29
CA GLU A 17 -18.71 -3.13 -6.90
C GLU A 17 -17.85 -2.55 -8.04
N PRO A 18 -16.85 -1.70 -7.71
CA PRO A 18 -15.96 -1.16 -8.74
C PRO A 18 -15.41 -2.33 -9.56
N ARG A 19 -15.34 -2.16 -10.88
CA ARG A 19 -14.78 -3.18 -11.78
C ARG A 19 -13.43 -3.63 -11.24
N ASP A 20 -13.16 -4.90 -11.43
CA ASP A 20 -11.86 -5.46 -11.07
C ASP A 20 -10.77 -4.77 -11.90
N ILE A 21 -9.62 -4.55 -11.29
CA ILE A 21 -8.49 -3.91 -11.98
C ILE A 21 -8.02 -4.79 -13.16
N ASP A 22 -7.91 -4.22 -14.33
CA ASP A 22 -7.34 -4.90 -15.49
C ASP A 22 -5.82 -4.97 -15.36
N ILE A 23 -5.32 -6.13 -14.95
CA ILE A 23 -3.88 -6.39 -14.77
C ILE A 23 -3.14 -6.21 -16.10
N SER A 24 -3.72 -6.62 -17.23
CA SER A 24 -3.07 -6.52 -18.53
C SER A 24 -2.90 -5.07 -18.95
N LEU A 25 -3.91 -4.24 -18.70
CA LEU A 25 -3.83 -2.79 -18.91
C LEU A 25 -2.71 -2.18 -18.05
N ILE A 26 -2.72 -2.48 -16.73
CA ILE A 26 -1.71 -1.95 -15.82
C ILE A 26 -0.31 -2.36 -16.24
N GLN A 27 -0.12 -3.62 -16.64
CA GLN A 27 1.18 -4.10 -17.14
C GLN A 27 1.60 -3.36 -18.40
N ALA A 28 0.71 -3.22 -19.38
CA ALA A 28 0.99 -2.54 -20.64
C ALA A 28 1.34 -1.06 -20.44
N VAL A 29 0.57 -0.35 -19.61
CA VAL A 29 0.84 1.06 -19.30
C VAL A 29 2.16 1.18 -18.55
N SER A 30 2.40 0.35 -17.54
CA SER A 30 3.60 0.41 -16.68
C SER A 30 4.90 0.18 -17.46
N GLN A 31 4.90 -0.60 -18.53
CA GLN A 31 6.10 -0.82 -19.38
C GLN A 31 6.60 0.49 -20.00
N ASN A 32 5.71 1.44 -20.27
CA ASN A 32 6.02 2.69 -20.97
C ASN A 32 6.18 3.89 -20.02
N VAL A 33 6.13 3.67 -18.71
CA VAL A 33 6.28 4.75 -17.73
C VAL A 33 7.76 5.07 -17.52
N GLU A 34 8.15 6.28 -17.91
CA GLU A 34 9.50 6.76 -17.70
C GLU A 34 9.84 6.90 -16.21
N GLY A 35 11.00 6.42 -15.81
CA GLY A 35 11.46 6.48 -14.43
C GLY A 35 10.80 5.47 -13.48
N LEU A 36 9.81 4.69 -13.92
CA LEU A 36 9.22 3.65 -13.10
C LEU A 36 10.25 2.54 -12.83
N ARG A 37 10.44 2.21 -11.56
CA ARG A 37 11.42 1.18 -11.12
C ARG A 37 10.80 -0.19 -10.96
N ARG A 38 9.61 -0.22 -10.39
CA ARG A 38 8.82 -1.43 -10.15
C ARG A 38 7.37 -1.04 -9.93
N PHE A 39 6.49 -2.02 -10.06
CA PHE A 39 5.11 -1.87 -9.65
C PHE A 39 4.59 -3.16 -9.00
N VAL A 40 3.57 -3.00 -8.17
CA VAL A 40 2.88 -4.11 -7.50
C VAL A 40 1.39 -3.85 -7.57
N ILE A 41 0.64 -4.87 -7.97
CA ILE A 41 -0.82 -4.86 -7.97
C ILE A 41 -1.28 -5.70 -6.79
N HIS A 42 -2.13 -5.14 -5.96
CA HIS A 42 -2.73 -5.81 -4.82
C HIS A 42 -4.23 -5.97 -5.02
N ARG A 43 -4.76 -7.14 -4.70
CA ARG A 43 -6.19 -7.44 -4.64
C ARG A 43 -6.56 -7.89 -3.24
N SER A 44 -7.71 -7.44 -2.73
CA SER A 44 -8.17 -7.89 -1.41
C SER A 44 -8.35 -9.40 -1.39
N ILE A 45 -7.93 -10.03 -0.31
CA ILE A 45 -8.27 -11.41 -0.01
C ILE A 45 -9.59 -11.37 0.76
N GLU A 46 -10.64 -11.97 0.21
CA GLU A 46 -11.87 -12.19 0.95
C GLU A 46 -11.55 -13.14 2.11
N SER A 47 -11.44 -12.58 3.30
CA SER A 47 -11.23 -13.37 4.51
C SER A 47 -12.59 -13.89 4.99
N ALA A 48 -12.77 -15.20 5.05
CA ALA A 48 -13.94 -15.82 5.65
C ALA A 48 -14.10 -15.46 7.15
N ASN A 49 -13.01 -15.01 7.78
CA ASN A 49 -12.98 -14.47 9.14
C ASN A 49 -12.31 -13.11 9.08
N GLY A 50 -13.12 -12.04 9.06
CA GLY A 50 -12.61 -10.66 9.08
C GLY A 50 -11.58 -10.47 10.20
N ASP A 51 -10.49 -9.74 9.92
CA ASP A 51 -9.56 -9.33 10.99
C ASP A 51 -10.39 -8.59 12.06
N PRO A 52 -10.38 -9.05 13.33
CA PRO A 52 -11.15 -8.40 14.42
C PRO A 52 -10.82 -6.91 14.61
N ARG A 53 -9.77 -6.41 13.95
CA ARG A 53 -9.34 -5.00 13.93
C ARG A 53 -9.80 -4.24 12.70
N SER A 54 -10.42 -4.91 11.71
CA SER A 54 -11.02 -4.20 10.60
C SER A 54 -12.20 -3.39 11.15
N ASN A 55 -12.09 -2.07 11.10
CA ASN A 55 -13.21 -1.19 11.40
C ASN A 55 -14.30 -1.48 10.35
N GLU A 56 -15.47 -1.99 10.78
CA GLU A 56 -16.58 -2.34 9.89
C GLU A 56 -17.06 -1.14 9.03
N HIS A 57 -16.76 0.08 9.48
CA HIS A 57 -17.11 1.32 8.78
C HIS A 57 -15.98 1.92 7.94
N ALA A 58 -14.77 1.32 7.96
CA ALA A 58 -13.68 1.78 7.12
C ALA A 58 -13.89 1.34 5.68
N LEU A 59 -13.64 2.23 4.73
CA LEU A 59 -13.56 1.89 3.31
C LEU A 59 -12.51 0.80 3.13
N LYS A 60 -12.90 -0.33 2.57
CA LYS A 60 -11.99 -1.46 2.34
C LYS A 60 -11.40 -1.35 0.94
N PRO A 61 -10.07 -1.34 0.79
CA PRO A 61 -9.46 -1.39 -0.53
C PRO A 61 -9.82 -2.73 -1.18
N ARG A 62 -10.46 -2.66 -2.35
CA ARG A 62 -10.67 -3.81 -3.22
C ARG A 62 -9.38 -4.18 -3.93
N TRP A 63 -8.67 -3.15 -4.36
CA TRP A 63 -7.35 -3.28 -4.94
C TRP A 63 -6.49 -2.04 -4.64
N ALA A 64 -5.18 -2.20 -4.77
CA ALA A 64 -4.23 -1.11 -4.75
C ALA A 64 -3.15 -1.35 -5.80
N LEU A 65 -2.73 -0.28 -6.48
CA LEU A 65 -1.57 -0.25 -7.35
C LEU A 65 -0.48 0.58 -6.68
N GLN A 66 0.72 0.06 -6.63
CA GLN A 66 1.92 0.77 -6.19
C GLN A 66 2.88 0.95 -7.37
N TRP A 67 3.25 2.19 -7.67
CA TRP A 67 4.29 2.56 -8.61
C TRP A 67 5.46 3.21 -7.87
N TYR A 68 6.67 2.72 -8.10
CA TYR A 68 7.87 3.17 -7.40
C TYR A 68 8.81 3.93 -8.33
N PHE A 69 9.28 5.08 -7.86
CA PHE A 69 10.19 5.97 -8.56
C PHE A 69 11.37 6.34 -7.65
N ASP A 70 12.52 6.67 -8.26
CA ASP A 70 13.69 7.13 -7.50
C ASP A 70 13.55 8.58 -7.03
N ASP A 71 12.62 9.34 -7.65
CA ASP A 71 12.43 10.77 -7.36
C ASP A 71 10.99 11.23 -7.55
N LEU A 72 10.69 12.45 -7.08
CA LEU A 72 9.37 13.07 -7.16
C LEU A 72 8.99 13.44 -8.59
N ASP A 73 9.92 14.03 -9.36
CA ASP A 73 9.61 14.56 -10.68
C ASP A 73 8.98 13.55 -11.63
N PRO A 74 9.53 12.34 -11.85
CA PRO A 74 8.86 11.35 -12.69
C PRO A 74 7.54 10.85 -12.08
N ALA A 75 7.41 10.76 -10.76
CA ALA A 75 6.17 10.39 -10.09
C ALA A 75 5.09 11.45 -10.27
N GLU A 76 5.43 12.73 -10.21
CA GLU A 76 4.51 13.84 -10.50
C GLU A 76 4.15 13.95 -11.99
N ALA A 77 5.08 13.62 -12.89
CA ALA A 77 4.82 13.64 -14.33
C ALA A 77 3.72 12.67 -14.74
N VAL A 78 3.70 11.46 -14.17
CA VAL A 78 2.65 10.47 -14.47
C VAL A 78 1.27 10.88 -13.96
N LEU A 79 1.21 11.77 -12.96
CA LEU A 79 -0.02 12.31 -12.36
C LEU A 79 -0.62 13.50 -13.12
N GLN A 80 0.07 14.03 -14.13
CA GLN A 80 -0.46 15.14 -14.92
C GLN A 80 -1.54 14.66 -15.91
N ARG A 81 -2.34 15.58 -16.41
CA ARG A 81 -3.30 15.30 -17.49
C ARG A 81 -2.57 14.73 -18.70
N GLY A 82 -3.07 13.60 -19.21
CA GLY A 82 -2.43 12.85 -20.30
C GLY A 82 -1.23 12.00 -19.87
N GLY A 83 -0.87 12.01 -18.60
CA GLY A 83 0.14 11.09 -18.04
C GLY A 83 -0.38 9.65 -17.92
N ALA A 84 0.53 8.73 -17.62
CA ALA A 84 0.21 7.30 -17.57
C ALA A 84 -0.87 6.95 -16.52
N ALA A 85 -0.86 7.65 -15.38
CA ALA A 85 -1.87 7.48 -14.35
C ALA A 85 -3.26 7.94 -14.81
N HIS A 86 -3.32 9.02 -15.58
CA HIS A 86 -4.56 9.52 -16.18
C HIS A 86 -5.18 8.48 -17.12
N THR A 87 -4.36 7.80 -17.93
CA THR A 87 -4.82 6.71 -18.80
C THR A 87 -5.47 5.56 -18.00
N ILE A 88 -4.85 5.17 -16.88
CA ILE A 88 -5.40 4.12 -16.00
C ILE A 88 -6.75 4.58 -15.42
N VAL A 89 -6.80 5.80 -14.88
CA VAL A 89 -8.02 6.36 -14.29
C VAL A 89 -9.14 6.39 -15.33
N GLU A 90 -8.90 6.90 -16.53
CA GLU A 90 -9.90 7.02 -17.58
C GLU A 90 -10.41 5.68 -18.10
N GLN A 91 -9.55 4.65 -18.15
CA GLN A 91 -9.94 3.33 -18.63
C GLN A 91 -10.53 2.43 -17.54
N THR A 92 -10.28 2.74 -16.28
CA THR A 92 -10.78 1.95 -15.14
C THR A 92 -12.08 2.52 -14.57
N ILE A 93 -12.34 3.83 -14.74
CA ILE A 93 -13.45 4.55 -14.12
C ILE A 93 -14.46 5.00 -15.18
N ASP A 94 -15.59 4.30 -15.28
CA ASP A 94 -16.62 4.54 -16.30
C ASP A 94 -17.52 5.76 -16.05
N ALA A 95 -17.64 6.23 -14.81
CA ALA A 95 -18.56 7.32 -14.48
C ALA A 95 -17.97 8.27 -13.41
N ALA A 96 -18.38 9.54 -13.44
CA ALA A 96 -17.94 10.53 -12.47
C ALA A 96 -18.25 10.15 -11.01
N GLN A 97 -19.29 9.35 -10.77
CA GLN A 97 -19.67 8.85 -9.46
C GLN A 97 -18.68 7.79 -8.93
N ASP A 98 -18.08 7.02 -9.82
CA ASP A 98 -17.12 5.98 -9.45
C ASP A 98 -15.77 6.57 -9.02
N ARG A 99 -15.48 7.81 -9.43
CA ARG A 99 -14.21 8.51 -9.06
C ARG A 99 -14.04 8.67 -7.56
N LEU A 100 -15.13 8.79 -6.79
CA LEU A 100 -15.11 8.89 -5.34
C LEU A 100 -14.72 7.56 -4.65
N ALA A 101 -14.79 6.44 -5.38
CA ALA A 101 -14.33 5.15 -4.89
C ALA A 101 -12.81 4.95 -5.05
N PHE A 102 -12.11 5.93 -5.63
CA PHE A 102 -10.68 5.88 -5.86
C PHE A 102 -9.96 6.95 -5.05
N ALA A 103 -8.73 6.65 -4.66
CA ALA A 103 -7.84 7.65 -4.07
C ALA A 103 -6.41 7.46 -4.58
N GLN A 104 -5.67 8.56 -4.59
CA GLN A 104 -4.25 8.60 -4.90
C GLN A 104 -3.47 9.10 -3.70
N GLN A 105 -2.23 8.62 -3.53
CA GLN A 105 -1.31 9.16 -2.54
C GLN A 105 0.13 8.88 -2.93
N LEU A 106 0.96 9.92 -2.99
CA LEU A 106 2.41 9.77 -3.14
C LEU A 106 3.08 9.78 -1.77
N MET A 107 4.00 8.85 -1.54
CA MET A 107 4.62 8.66 -0.23
C MET A 107 6.11 8.36 -0.36
N ALA A 108 6.91 8.86 0.58
CA ALA A 108 8.33 8.51 0.72
C ALA A 108 8.49 7.09 1.26
N VAL A 109 9.43 6.32 0.71
CA VAL A 109 9.66 4.91 1.05
C VAL A 109 10.86 4.73 1.97
N ARG A 110 10.69 3.97 3.03
CA ARG A 110 11.76 3.44 3.89
C ARG A 110 11.72 1.93 3.88
N LYS A 111 12.81 1.31 3.45
CA LYS A 111 12.98 -0.15 3.44
C LYS A 111 13.70 -0.60 4.69
N PHE A 112 13.22 -1.67 5.28
CA PHE A 112 13.85 -2.32 6.41
C PHE A 112 14.34 -3.71 5.99
N ALA A 113 15.54 -4.07 6.43
CA ALA A 113 16.09 -5.39 6.15
C ALA A 113 15.24 -6.48 6.83
N THR A 114 15.01 -7.56 6.10
CA THR A 114 14.32 -8.75 6.60
C THR A 114 15.23 -9.97 6.46
N PRO A 115 15.11 -10.99 7.34
CA PRO A 115 15.97 -12.18 7.29
C PRO A 115 15.84 -12.98 5.99
N ASN A 116 14.65 -12.94 5.37
CA ASN A 116 14.30 -13.72 4.19
C ASN A 116 13.93 -12.83 3.01
N ALA A 117 14.75 -11.82 2.72
CA ALA A 117 14.49 -10.91 1.60
C ALA A 117 14.32 -11.68 0.27
N PRO A 118 13.44 -11.24 -0.65
CA PRO A 118 13.22 -11.91 -1.92
C PRO A 118 14.51 -12.03 -2.72
N GLY A 119 14.69 -13.20 -3.33
CA GLY A 119 15.81 -13.52 -4.22
C GLY A 119 15.42 -13.47 -5.70
N ILE A 120 16.43 -13.59 -6.57
CA ILE A 120 16.20 -13.77 -8.01
C ILE A 120 15.49 -15.10 -8.22
N GLY A 121 14.35 -15.08 -8.93
CA GLY A 121 13.54 -16.28 -9.20
C GLY A 121 12.44 -16.58 -8.19
N ASP A 122 12.25 -15.73 -7.18
CA ASP A 122 11.10 -15.84 -6.31
C ASP A 122 9.79 -15.65 -7.10
N PRO A 123 8.68 -16.33 -6.70
CA PRO A 123 7.39 -16.17 -7.35
C PRO A 123 6.95 -14.71 -7.38
N ALA A 124 6.36 -14.28 -8.51
CA ALA A 124 5.82 -12.94 -8.66
C ALA A 124 4.57 -12.70 -7.79
N GLU A 125 3.92 -13.77 -7.35
CA GLU A 125 2.74 -13.71 -6.48
C GLU A 125 3.14 -13.84 -5.02
N LYS A 126 2.59 -12.96 -4.17
CA LYS A 126 2.86 -12.88 -2.74
C LYS A 126 1.59 -12.55 -1.97
N CYS A 127 1.65 -12.69 -0.64
CA CYS A 127 0.66 -12.14 0.25
C CYS A 127 1.22 -10.88 0.93
N THR A 128 0.52 -9.77 0.81
CA THR A 128 0.91 -8.50 1.43
C THR A 128 -0.09 -8.12 2.51
N TYR A 129 0.41 -7.71 3.66
CA TYR A 129 -0.38 -7.07 4.72
C TYR A 129 -0.16 -5.57 4.62
N LEU A 130 -1.11 -4.87 3.99
CA LEU A 130 -1.11 -3.42 3.93
C LEU A 130 -1.73 -2.86 5.20
N VAL A 131 -1.08 -1.86 5.79
CA VAL A 131 -1.56 -1.16 6.98
C VAL A 131 -1.61 0.33 6.68
N GLY A 132 -2.68 1.00 7.09
CA GLY A 132 -2.84 2.44 6.96
C GLY A 132 -3.13 3.09 8.31
N TYR A 133 -2.40 4.17 8.62
CA TYR A 133 -2.69 5.08 9.74
C TYR A 133 -3.35 6.31 9.16
N GLU A 134 -4.69 6.35 9.22
CA GLU A 134 -5.50 7.33 8.47
C GLU A 134 -5.71 8.65 9.22
N GLY A 135 -5.32 8.71 10.49
CA GLY A 135 -5.50 9.90 11.30
C GLY A 135 -4.28 10.83 11.32
N GLU A 136 -4.34 11.80 12.23
CA GLU A 136 -3.24 12.72 12.50
C GLU A 136 -2.65 12.47 13.88
N ALA A 137 -1.33 12.51 13.99
CA ALA A 137 -0.65 12.49 15.27
C ALA A 137 -0.66 13.89 15.89
N HIS A 138 -0.88 13.99 17.19
CA HIS A 138 -0.80 15.29 17.91
C HIS A 138 0.58 15.95 17.72
N ASN A 139 1.63 15.14 17.67
CA ASN A 139 2.98 15.53 17.31
C ASN A 139 3.55 14.47 16.37
N PHE A 140 3.51 14.73 15.07
CA PHE A 140 3.93 13.77 14.05
C PHE A 140 5.42 13.41 14.16
N ASN A 141 6.27 14.36 14.50
CA ASN A 141 7.70 14.10 14.67
C ASN A 141 7.97 13.13 15.83
N ALA A 142 7.33 13.34 16.98
CA ALA A 142 7.45 12.44 18.12
C ALA A 142 6.88 11.04 17.79
N TRP A 143 5.72 11.00 17.13
CA TRP A 143 5.07 9.76 16.73
C TRP A 143 5.93 8.97 15.75
N LEU A 144 6.41 9.60 14.69
CA LEU A 144 7.24 8.94 13.67
C LEU A 144 8.59 8.49 14.23
N THR A 145 9.20 9.30 15.12
CA THR A 145 10.45 8.93 15.79
C THR A 145 10.28 7.68 16.65
N HIS A 146 9.22 7.63 17.46
CA HIS A 146 8.89 6.44 18.25
C HIS A 146 8.65 5.24 17.34
N TYR A 147 7.77 5.42 16.34
CA TYR A 147 7.39 4.37 15.42
C TYR A 147 8.61 3.74 14.74
N LEU A 148 9.43 4.54 14.04
CA LEU A 148 10.57 4.05 13.27
C LEU A 148 11.65 3.38 14.16
N LYS A 149 11.75 3.81 15.41
CA LYS A 149 12.71 3.24 16.36
C LYS A 149 12.28 1.89 16.92
N HIS A 150 10.98 1.67 17.12
CA HIS A 150 10.49 0.53 17.89
C HIS A 150 9.68 -0.46 17.05
N HIS A 151 8.74 -0.01 16.23
CA HIS A 151 7.79 -0.90 15.56
C HIS A 151 8.38 -1.73 14.40
N PRO A 152 9.09 -1.14 13.42
CA PRO A 152 9.66 -1.90 12.30
C PRO A 152 10.70 -2.94 12.73
N PRO A 153 11.56 -2.72 13.76
CA PRO A 153 12.43 -3.77 14.27
C PRO A 153 11.71 -4.99 14.84
N LEU A 154 10.50 -4.80 15.40
CA LEU A 154 9.65 -5.91 15.82
C LEU A 154 9.00 -6.59 14.61
N MET A 155 8.47 -5.80 13.67
CA MET A 155 7.87 -6.34 12.44
C MET A 155 8.86 -7.19 11.65
N ALA A 156 10.13 -6.79 11.57
CA ALA A 156 11.18 -7.53 10.87
C ALA A 156 11.47 -8.91 11.49
N GLN A 157 11.02 -9.17 12.71
CA GLN A 157 11.14 -10.46 13.39
C GLN A 157 9.95 -11.39 13.15
N LEU A 158 8.92 -10.96 12.41
CA LEU A 158 7.80 -11.82 12.05
C LEU A 158 8.29 -13.03 11.26
N PRO A 159 7.90 -14.26 11.61
CA PRO A 159 8.33 -15.45 10.89
C PRO A 159 7.85 -15.39 9.44
N GLY A 160 8.74 -15.77 8.51
CA GLY A 160 8.43 -15.81 7.08
C GLY A 160 8.33 -14.45 6.39
N ILE A 161 8.63 -13.34 7.07
CA ILE A 161 8.62 -12.01 6.45
C ILE A 161 9.64 -11.93 5.30
N ARG A 162 9.20 -11.36 4.15
CA ARG A 162 9.99 -11.20 2.93
C ARG A 162 10.39 -9.75 2.69
N GLU A 163 9.43 -8.82 2.83
CA GLU A 163 9.68 -7.38 2.66
C GLU A 163 9.00 -6.59 3.77
N LEU A 164 9.64 -5.49 4.15
CA LEU A 164 9.10 -4.51 5.07
C LEU A 164 9.39 -3.10 4.55
N GLU A 165 8.33 -2.38 4.21
CA GLU A 165 8.41 -1.00 3.77
C GLU A 165 7.47 -0.12 4.57
N ILE A 166 7.98 1.04 4.97
CA ILE A 166 7.24 2.08 5.68
C ILE A 166 7.16 3.30 4.78
N TYR A 167 5.94 3.80 4.60
CA TYR A 167 5.66 4.95 3.76
C TYR A 167 5.19 6.12 4.62
N THR A 168 5.70 7.30 4.35
CA THR A 168 5.25 8.54 4.98
C THR A 168 4.82 9.53 3.92
N ARG A 169 3.75 10.29 4.19
CA ARG A 169 3.22 11.28 3.24
C ARG A 169 4.27 12.30 2.82
N VAL A 170 4.17 12.73 1.59
CA VAL A 170 4.90 13.87 1.02
C VAL A 170 3.89 14.77 0.31
N ASP A 171 4.18 16.05 0.21
CA ASP A 171 3.43 16.97 -0.64
C ASP A 171 3.81 16.75 -2.10
N TYR A 172 2.83 16.74 -2.99
CA TYR A 172 3.03 16.49 -4.42
C TYR A 172 1.97 17.17 -5.29
N ARG A 173 2.30 17.37 -6.56
CA ARG A 173 1.40 17.94 -7.55
C ARG A 173 0.68 16.83 -8.31
N THR A 174 -0.61 17.02 -8.54
CA THR A 174 -1.44 16.11 -9.35
C THR A 174 -2.40 16.90 -10.23
N GLY A 175 -2.63 16.41 -11.42
CA GLY A 175 -3.68 16.89 -12.34
C GLY A 175 -4.84 15.91 -12.47
N LEU A 176 -4.85 14.82 -11.68
CA LEU A 176 -5.93 13.84 -11.69
C LEU A 176 -7.12 14.34 -10.87
N ASP A 177 -8.31 14.16 -11.43
CA ASP A 177 -9.59 14.46 -10.77
C ASP A 177 -10.09 13.26 -9.95
N ILE A 178 -9.28 12.83 -8.99
CA ILE A 178 -9.62 11.83 -7.99
C ILE A 178 -9.11 12.26 -6.60
N PRO A 179 -9.78 11.88 -5.51
CA PRO A 179 -9.38 12.26 -4.16
C PRO A 179 -7.93 11.91 -3.82
N GLN A 180 -7.28 12.78 -3.07
CA GLN A 180 -6.01 12.46 -2.43
C GLN A 180 -6.26 11.82 -1.07
N ALA A 181 -5.69 10.62 -0.84
CA ALA A 181 -5.73 9.99 0.47
C ALA A 181 -4.81 10.73 1.44
N THR A 182 -5.20 10.74 2.72
CA THR A 182 -4.54 11.56 3.76
C THR A 182 -3.85 10.73 4.84
N ALA A 183 -3.67 9.42 4.61
CA ALA A 183 -2.96 8.59 5.58
C ALA A 183 -1.60 9.20 5.94
N MET A 184 -1.33 9.39 7.23
CA MET A 184 -0.05 9.92 7.67
C MET A 184 1.09 8.93 7.44
N GLN A 185 0.78 7.63 7.48
CA GLN A 185 1.71 6.54 7.24
C GLN A 185 0.99 5.30 6.70
N ARG A 186 1.72 4.51 5.88
CA ARG A 186 1.33 3.17 5.47
C ARG A 186 2.49 2.19 5.69
N ASN A 187 2.16 0.91 5.78
CA ASN A 187 3.16 -0.17 5.81
C ASN A 187 2.83 -1.20 4.75
N LYS A 188 3.86 -1.81 4.22
CA LYS A 188 3.79 -3.03 3.42
C LYS A 188 4.62 -4.12 4.09
N VAL A 189 3.97 -5.20 4.50
CA VAL A 189 4.61 -6.39 5.06
C VAL A 189 4.29 -7.56 4.16
N VAL A 190 5.31 -8.22 3.61
CA VAL A 190 5.14 -9.23 2.57
C VAL A 190 5.52 -10.62 3.07
N PHE A 191 4.72 -11.60 2.71
CA PHE A 191 4.91 -13.04 2.96
C PHE A 191 4.76 -13.81 1.66
N ASP A 192 5.19 -15.06 1.62
CA ASP A 192 5.04 -15.89 0.42
C ASP A 192 3.57 -16.13 0.07
N ASP A 193 2.73 -16.36 1.08
CA ASP A 193 1.31 -16.65 0.92
C ASP A 193 0.49 -16.26 2.16
N SER A 194 -0.80 -16.48 2.11
CA SER A 194 -1.72 -16.20 3.22
C SER A 194 -1.49 -17.08 4.44
N ALA A 195 -0.96 -18.29 4.27
CA ALA A 195 -0.62 -19.16 5.40
C ALA A 195 0.59 -18.62 6.17
N GLY A 196 1.60 -18.09 5.46
CA GLY A 196 2.74 -17.38 6.03
C GLY A 196 2.30 -16.14 6.82
N LEU A 197 1.39 -15.34 6.28
CA LEU A 197 0.79 -14.21 7.00
C LEU A 197 0.06 -14.69 8.27
N ALA A 198 -0.77 -15.72 8.16
CA ALA A 198 -1.51 -16.25 9.32
C ALA A 198 -0.56 -16.75 10.42
N ALA A 199 0.50 -17.49 10.06
CA ALA A 199 1.53 -17.94 10.99
C ALA A 199 2.25 -16.75 11.67
N ALA A 200 2.58 -15.71 10.92
CA ALA A 200 3.19 -14.50 11.45
C ALA A 200 2.27 -13.79 12.46
N LEU A 201 0.99 -13.66 12.14
CA LEU A 201 0.00 -13.04 13.02
C LEU A 201 -0.30 -13.87 14.28
N ALA A 202 -0.07 -15.18 14.26
CA ALA A 202 -0.19 -16.09 15.43
C ALA A 202 1.11 -16.16 16.25
N SER A 203 2.20 -15.57 15.79
CA SER A 203 3.51 -15.68 16.45
C SER A 203 3.62 -14.86 17.74
N PRO A 204 4.49 -15.25 18.68
CA PRO A 204 4.68 -14.53 19.95
C PRO A 204 5.11 -13.06 19.78
N ILE A 205 5.75 -12.70 18.67
CA ILE A 205 6.18 -11.32 18.41
C ILE A 205 4.98 -10.34 18.33
N ARG A 206 3.78 -10.86 18.01
CA ARG A 206 2.55 -10.06 18.00
C ARG A 206 2.21 -9.44 19.34
N ALA A 207 2.51 -10.12 20.44
CA ALA A 207 2.28 -9.56 21.77
C ALA A 207 3.18 -8.35 22.03
N GLN A 208 4.45 -8.42 21.60
CA GLN A 208 5.40 -7.31 21.72
C GLN A 208 5.00 -6.14 20.80
N MET A 209 4.58 -6.43 19.57
CA MET A 209 4.07 -5.41 18.65
C MET A 209 2.82 -4.72 19.21
N LYS A 210 1.93 -5.46 19.88
CA LYS A 210 0.76 -4.86 20.53
C LYS A 210 1.18 -3.96 21.69
N GLN A 211 2.08 -4.38 22.52
CA GLN A 211 2.60 -3.56 23.63
C GLN A 211 3.23 -2.26 23.12
N ASP A 212 4.02 -2.33 22.05
CA ASP A 212 4.60 -1.15 21.41
C ASP A 212 3.53 -0.24 20.80
N PHE A 213 2.53 -0.81 20.11
CA PHE A 213 1.39 -0.07 19.58
C PHE A 213 0.61 0.69 20.65
N ASP A 214 0.38 0.05 21.81
CA ASP A 214 -0.30 0.67 22.96
C ASP A 214 0.53 1.82 23.58
N ALA A 215 1.84 1.88 23.29
CA ALA A 215 2.76 2.91 23.75
C ALA A 215 2.99 4.05 22.72
N PHE A 216 2.31 4.03 21.58
CA PHE A 216 2.47 5.08 20.57
C PHE A 216 2.05 6.44 21.11
N PRO A 217 2.80 7.51 20.76
CA PRO A 217 2.33 8.86 21.04
C PRO A 217 0.91 9.09 20.47
N PRO A 218 0.09 9.94 21.11
CA PRO A 218 -1.31 10.10 20.74
C PRO A 218 -1.50 10.48 19.27
N TYR A 219 -2.42 9.80 18.60
CA TYR A 219 -2.88 10.09 17.25
C TYR A 219 -4.38 9.81 17.14
N SER A 220 -5.04 10.40 16.16
CA SER A 220 -6.45 10.18 15.86
C SER A 220 -6.63 9.15 14.74
N GLY A 221 -7.84 8.63 14.62
CA GLY A 221 -8.23 7.74 13.52
C GLY A 221 -7.77 6.29 13.70
N PRO A 222 -8.19 5.43 12.77
CA PRO A 222 -7.93 4.00 12.82
C PRO A 222 -6.54 3.64 12.30
N ALA A 223 -6.03 2.49 12.76
CA ALA A 223 -4.98 1.73 12.10
C ALA A 223 -5.66 0.56 11.36
N SER A 224 -5.87 0.72 10.06
CA SER A 224 -6.58 -0.26 9.25
C SER A 224 -5.61 -1.27 8.64
N HIS A 225 -6.02 -2.55 8.59
CA HIS A 225 -5.18 -3.66 8.18
C HIS A 225 -5.86 -4.45 7.06
N PHE A 226 -5.16 -4.67 5.95
CA PHE A 226 -5.72 -5.29 4.75
C PHE A 226 -4.80 -6.40 4.23
N PRO A 227 -5.16 -7.68 4.40
CA PRO A 227 -4.50 -8.77 3.70
C PRO A 227 -4.82 -8.70 2.21
N MET A 228 -3.79 -8.74 1.38
CA MET A 228 -3.89 -8.59 -0.06
C MET A 228 -3.11 -9.68 -0.77
N HIS A 229 -3.68 -10.23 -1.83
CA HIS A 229 -2.95 -10.98 -2.84
C HIS A 229 -2.20 -10.00 -3.73
N SER A 230 -0.91 -10.21 -3.94
CA SER A 230 -0.04 -9.23 -4.60
C SER A 230 0.69 -9.85 -5.78
N ILE A 231 0.70 -9.14 -6.91
CA ILE A 231 1.38 -9.51 -8.14
C ILE A 231 2.47 -8.47 -8.41
N TYR A 232 3.72 -8.91 -8.41
CA TYR A 232 4.86 -8.10 -8.75
C TYR A 232 5.03 -8.06 -10.27
N GLY A 233 4.97 -6.87 -10.82
CA GLY A 233 5.12 -6.69 -12.26
C GLY A 233 6.57 -6.77 -12.70
N ASN A 234 6.76 -7.39 -13.86
CA ASN A 234 8.06 -7.46 -14.52
C ASN A 234 8.16 -6.32 -15.55
N LEU A 235 9.06 -5.36 -15.29
CA LEU A 235 9.41 -4.34 -16.27
C LEU A 235 10.50 -4.90 -17.18
N GLN A 236 10.13 -5.28 -18.41
CA GLN A 236 11.10 -5.62 -19.44
C GLN A 236 11.82 -4.33 -19.85
N ARG A 237 13.02 -4.11 -19.35
CA ARG A 237 13.88 -3.04 -19.81
C ARG A 237 14.72 -3.57 -20.97
N THR A 238 14.47 -3.04 -22.15
CA THR A 238 15.37 -3.17 -23.32
C THR A 238 16.61 -2.33 -23.12
#